data_99c0ba80f52bcf5773bd88c2fd47a7b1
#
_entry.id   99c0ba80f52bcf5773bd88c2fd47a7b1
#
_cell.length_a   1.000
_cell.length_b   1.000
_cell.length_c   1.000
_cell.angle_alpha   90.00
_cell.angle_beta   90.00
_cell.angle_gamma   90.00
#
_symmetry.space_group_name_H-M   'P 1'
#
loop_
_entity.id
_entity.type
_entity.pdbx_description
1 polymer ?
#
loop_
_entity_poly.entity_id
_entity_poly.type
_entity_poly.pdbx_seq_one_letter_code
_entity_poly.pdbx_strand_id
1 'polypeptide(L)'
;PAEIRRKNYLQPDAFPLTTLVGANYDSGEYERSLDAVLEASGYSELRAEQTRRRETNDPMLLGIGVSSYVEVTAPIGLHVEYGSCEINDDGSATIKVGTSSHGQGHDTAFSMLVNDVLGIPMDQVNHVDADTETVARGSGTMGSRSLQAGGSAVYEASKVVLEKGKQLAATLLEAS
;
A
#
# COMPACT_ATOMS: atom_id res chain seq x y z
N PRO A 1 8.30 27.48 -2.59
CA PRO A 1 8.13 26.23 -1.85
C PRO A 1 9.08 25.11 -2.31
N ALA A 2 9.34 24.98 -3.62
CA ALA A 2 10.22 23.93 -4.17
C ALA A 2 11.68 24.09 -3.72
N GLU A 3 12.24 25.29 -3.84
CA GLU A 3 13.66 25.57 -3.55
C GLU A 3 14.09 25.22 -2.11
N ILE A 4 13.23 25.46 -1.13
CA ILE A 4 13.55 25.11 0.26
C ILE A 4 13.62 23.59 0.46
N ARG A 5 12.87 22.83 -0.32
CA ARG A 5 12.90 21.35 -0.30
C ARG A 5 14.20 20.85 -0.91
N ARG A 6 14.60 21.37 -2.08
CA ARG A 6 15.88 21.03 -2.71
C ARG A 6 17.06 21.23 -1.77
N LYS A 7 17.08 22.35 -1.05
CA LYS A 7 18.15 22.65 -0.08
C LYS A 7 18.22 21.69 1.11
N ASN A 8 17.11 20.99 1.41
CA ASN A 8 17.02 20.11 2.56
C ASN A 8 17.00 18.62 2.19
N TYR A 9 16.94 18.29 0.90
CA TYR A 9 16.96 16.88 0.50
C TYR A 9 18.35 16.27 0.67
N LEU A 10 18.33 15.03 1.16
CA LEU A 10 19.51 14.17 1.13
C LEU A 10 19.81 13.81 -0.32
N GLN A 11 21.09 13.88 -0.67
CA GLN A 11 21.53 13.50 -2.01
C GLN A 11 21.70 11.98 -2.12
N PRO A 12 21.64 11.39 -3.33
CA PRO A 12 21.74 9.95 -3.50
C PRO A 12 22.99 9.29 -2.92
N ASP A 13 24.10 10.00 -2.84
CA ASP A 13 25.38 9.55 -2.29
C ASP A 13 25.40 9.51 -0.75
N ALA A 14 24.38 10.08 -0.08
CA ALA A 14 24.24 10.02 1.38
C ALA A 14 23.69 8.68 1.86
N PHE A 15 23.16 7.84 0.97
CA PHE A 15 22.52 6.57 1.35
C PHE A 15 23.50 5.38 1.33
N PRO A 16 23.31 4.37 2.20
CA PRO A 16 22.29 4.29 3.26
C PRO A 16 22.60 5.21 4.45
N LEU A 17 21.56 5.76 5.05
CA LEU A 17 21.67 6.70 6.17
C LEU A 17 20.77 6.28 7.33
N THR A 18 21.31 6.29 8.56
CA THR A 18 20.49 6.23 9.77
C THR A 18 20.28 7.63 10.31
N THR A 19 19.04 8.04 10.45
CA THR A 19 18.67 9.36 10.97
C THR A 19 18.91 9.48 12.48
N LEU A 20 18.92 10.69 13.02
CA LEU A 20 19.08 10.91 14.46
C LEU A 20 18.00 10.27 15.33
N VAL A 21 16.83 9.98 14.74
CA VAL A 21 15.71 9.29 15.41
C VAL A 21 15.68 7.78 15.14
N GLY A 22 16.73 7.25 14.54
CA GLY A 22 16.90 5.80 14.31
C GLY A 22 16.18 5.24 13.09
N ALA A 23 15.61 6.08 12.22
CA ALA A 23 15.05 5.61 10.95
C ALA A 23 16.17 5.34 9.94
N ASN A 24 16.09 4.20 9.25
CA ASN A 24 17.03 3.82 8.21
C ASN A 24 16.47 4.18 6.85
N TYR A 25 17.18 5.00 6.11
CA TYR A 25 16.92 5.34 4.72
C TYR A 25 17.90 4.54 3.85
N ASP A 26 17.38 3.66 3.01
CA ASP A 26 18.20 2.76 2.21
C ASP A 26 18.66 3.39 0.89
N SER A 27 17.79 4.19 0.27
CA SER A 27 18.03 4.82 -1.04
C SER A 27 17.08 6.01 -1.25
N GLY A 28 17.35 6.84 -2.26
CA GLY A 28 16.43 7.89 -2.67
C GLY A 28 16.99 8.82 -3.73
N GLU A 29 16.12 9.29 -4.62
CA GLU A 29 16.34 10.36 -5.59
C GLU A 29 15.26 11.45 -5.39
N TYR A 30 15.30 12.13 -4.26
CA TYR A 30 14.20 13.00 -3.80
C TYR A 30 13.96 14.20 -4.72
N GLU A 31 15.02 14.75 -5.30
CA GLU A 31 14.90 15.86 -6.26
C GLU A 31 14.17 15.44 -7.53
N ARG A 32 14.45 14.24 -8.03
CA ARG A 32 13.77 13.70 -9.22
C ARG A 32 12.26 13.57 -9.00
N SER A 33 11.82 13.12 -7.82
CA SER A 33 10.40 13.06 -7.48
C SER A 33 9.77 14.46 -7.40
N LEU A 34 10.50 15.42 -6.84
CA LEU A 34 10.06 16.82 -6.82
C LEU A 34 9.93 17.38 -8.25
N ASP A 35 10.93 17.18 -9.09
CA ASP A 35 10.91 17.68 -10.47
C ASP A 35 9.73 17.11 -11.25
N ALA A 36 9.49 15.81 -11.13
CA ALA A 36 8.37 15.16 -11.81
C ALA A 36 7.00 15.73 -11.38
N VAL A 37 6.79 15.99 -10.09
CA VAL A 37 5.52 16.57 -9.62
C VAL A 37 5.39 18.05 -10.00
N LEU A 38 6.48 18.82 -10.01
CA LEU A 38 6.47 20.22 -10.44
C LEU A 38 6.15 20.35 -11.93
N GLU A 39 6.70 19.47 -12.76
CA GLU A 39 6.39 19.39 -14.20
C GLU A 39 4.94 18.97 -14.42
N ALA A 40 4.51 17.84 -13.84
CA ALA A 40 3.16 17.32 -14.02
C ALA A 40 2.05 18.27 -13.55
N SER A 41 2.34 19.11 -12.55
CA SER A 41 1.39 20.11 -12.03
C SER A 41 1.39 21.43 -12.79
N GLY A 42 2.29 21.66 -13.73
CA GLY A 42 2.47 22.98 -14.36
C GLY A 42 2.87 24.05 -13.33
N TYR A 43 3.80 23.71 -12.42
CA TYR A 43 4.14 24.56 -11.28
C TYR A 43 4.57 25.97 -11.68
N SER A 44 5.31 26.13 -12.77
CA SER A 44 5.77 27.43 -13.26
C SER A 44 4.59 28.34 -13.63
N GLU A 45 3.60 27.81 -14.33
CA GLU A 45 2.39 28.49 -14.74
C GLU A 45 1.52 28.85 -13.53
N LEU A 46 1.41 27.93 -12.56
CA LEU A 46 0.71 28.21 -11.31
C LEU A 46 1.38 29.31 -10.51
N ARG A 47 2.72 29.38 -10.50
CA ARG A 47 3.46 30.48 -9.84
C ARG A 47 3.25 31.82 -10.53
N ALA A 48 3.24 31.84 -11.86
CA ALA A 48 2.93 33.04 -12.65
C ALA A 48 1.49 33.53 -12.38
N GLU A 49 0.52 32.63 -12.38
CA GLU A 49 -0.88 32.97 -12.07
C GLU A 49 -1.05 33.47 -10.62
N GLN A 50 -0.36 32.88 -9.68
CA GLN A 50 -0.36 33.34 -8.29
C GLN A 50 0.15 34.79 -8.18
N THR A 51 1.22 35.13 -8.92
CA THR A 51 1.77 36.48 -8.97
C THR A 51 0.79 37.44 -9.63
N ARG A 52 0.24 37.10 -10.79
CA ARG A 52 -0.76 37.88 -11.48
C ARG A 52 -1.94 38.25 -10.59
N ARG A 53 -2.51 37.26 -9.88
CA ARG A 53 -3.67 37.50 -9.00
C ARG A 53 -3.35 38.49 -7.89
N ARG A 54 -2.15 38.44 -7.32
CA ARG A 54 -1.70 39.42 -6.30
C ARG A 54 -1.55 40.82 -6.87
N GLU A 55 -0.92 40.96 -8.04
CA GLU A 55 -0.67 42.24 -8.68
C GLU A 55 -1.96 42.92 -9.15
N THR A 56 -2.97 42.15 -9.56
CA THR A 56 -4.26 42.68 -9.99
C THR A 56 -5.29 42.84 -8.86
N ASN A 57 -4.89 42.55 -7.60
CA ASN A 57 -5.82 42.50 -6.45
C ASN A 57 -7.05 41.61 -6.73
N ASP A 58 -6.83 40.45 -7.35
CA ASP A 58 -7.88 39.49 -7.63
C ASP A 58 -8.52 39.01 -6.30
N PRO A 59 -9.85 39.04 -6.16
CA PRO A 59 -10.51 38.60 -4.93
C PRO A 59 -10.30 37.12 -4.63
N MET A 60 -9.92 36.31 -5.63
CA MET A 60 -9.64 34.89 -5.51
C MET A 60 -8.13 34.63 -5.56
N LEU A 61 -7.47 34.68 -4.44
CA LEU A 61 -6.02 34.39 -4.38
C LEU A 61 -5.75 32.89 -4.57
N LEU A 62 -4.61 32.58 -5.22
CA LEU A 62 -4.14 31.22 -5.43
C LEU A 62 -3.15 30.82 -4.33
N GLY A 63 -3.45 29.77 -3.57
CA GLY A 63 -2.52 29.11 -2.65
C GLY A 63 -1.84 27.92 -3.32
N ILE A 64 -0.53 27.75 -3.10
CA ILE A 64 0.25 26.62 -3.59
C ILE A 64 0.99 25.98 -2.43
N GLY A 65 0.71 24.71 -2.16
CA GLY A 65 1.42 23.87 -1.20
C GLY A 65 2.20 22.76 -1.91
N VAL A 66 3.37 22.42 -1.37
CA VAL A 66 4.15 21.23 -1.79
C VAL A 66 4.41 20.41 -0.55
N SER A 67 4.09 19.13 -0.57
CA SER A 67 4.40 18.17 0.50
C SER A 67 5.50 17.21 0.03
N SER A 68 6.40 16.87 0.93
CA SER A 68 7.44 15.86 0.71
C SER A 68 7.60 15.05 1.98
N TYR A 69 7.59 13.74 1.88
CA TYR A 69 7.73 12.84 3.03
C TYR A 69 8.37 11.53 2.61
N VAL A 70 8.93 10.83 3.58
CA VAL A 70 9.38 9.44 3.47
C VAL A 70 8.55 8.62 4.46
N GLU A 71 8.00 7.51 3.98
CA GLU A 71 7.16 6.62 4.77
C GLU A 71 7.92 5.34 5.12
N VAL A 72 7.85 4.92 6.38
CA VAL A 72 8.32 3.61 6.80
C VAL A 72 7.22 2.58 6.62
N THR A 73 7.53 1.48 5.94
CA THR A 73 6.57 0.40 5.69
C THR A 73 6.61 -0.62 6.83
N ALA A 74 5.48 -0.84 7.49
CA ALA A 74 5.31 -1.77 8.62
C ALA A 74 6.43 -1.64 9.66
N PRO A 75 6.48 -0.54 10.44
CA PRO A 75 7.55 -0.33 11.42
C PRO A 75 7.61 -1.44 12.47
N ILE A 76 8.73 -1.57 13.16
CA ILE A 76 8.98 -2.59 14.18
C ILE A 76 7.79 -2.72 15.15
N GLY A 77 7.34 -3.95 15.38
CA GLY A 77 6.17 -4.29 16.20
C GLY A 77 4.85 -4.37 15.44
N LEU A 78 4.80 -3.97 14.18
CA LEU A 78 3.61 -4.02 13.33
C LEU A 78 3.68 -5.06 12.20
N HIS A 79 4.56 -6.05 12.30
CA HIS A 79 4.79 -7.05 11.25
C HIS A 79 3.84 -8.25 11.29
N VAL A 80 3.08 -8.43 12.39
CA VAL A 80 2.20 -9.60 12.56
C VAL A 80 0.77 -9.21 12.22
N GLU A 81 0.14 -9.97 11.33
CA GLU A 81 -1.27 -9.80 10.99
C GLU A 81 -1.96 -11.15 10.84
N TYR A 82 -3.28 -11.14 10.99
CA TYR A 82 -4.14 -12.27 10.72
C TYR A 82 -4.61 -12.26 9.27
N GLY A 83 -4.56 -13.43 8.65
CA GLY A 83 -5.17 -13.71 7.35
C GLY A 83 -5.67 -15.14 7.29
N SER A 84 -6.81 -15.35 6.66
CA SER A 84 -7.32 -16.67 6.31
C SER A 84 -7.84 -16.68 4.89
N CYS A 85 -7.87 -17.88 4.28
CA CYS A 85 -8.46 -18.11 2.98
C CYS A 85 -9.26 -19.40 3.06
N GLU A 86 -10.48 -19.38 2.54
CA GLU A 86 -11.41 -20.49 2.50
C GLU A 86 -11.99 -20.60 1.10
N ILE A 87 -12.09 -21.83 0.57
CA ILE A 87 -12.78 -22.10 -0.69
C ILE A 87 -14.22 -22.48 -0.37
N ASN A 88 -15.16 -21.77 -0.96
CA ASN A 88 -16.57 -22.00 -0.81
C ASN A 88 -17.06 -23.15 -1.72
N ASP A 89 -18.23 -23.71 -1.42
CA ASP A 89 -18.82 -24.84 -2.16
C ASP A 89 -19.08 -24.53 -3.65
N ASP A 90 -19.23 -23.25 -3.99
CA ASP A 90 -19.41 -22.77 -5.36
C ASP A 90 -18.10 -22.51 -6.12
N GLY A 91 -16.95 -22.73 -5.47
CA GLY A 91 -15.63 -22.51 -6.04
C GLY A 91 -15.09 -21.08 -5.87
N SER A 92 -15.85 -20.18 -5.31
CA SER A 92 -15.36 -18.85 -4.91
C SER A 92 -14.46 -18.94 -3.69
N ALA A 93 -13.74 -17.85 -3.36
CA ALA A 93 -12.93 -17.76 -2.16
C ALA A 93 -13.46 -16.70 -1.20
N THR A 94 -13.34 -16.97 0.09
CA THR A 94 -13.52 -15.97 1.15
C THR A 94 -12.20 -15.77 1.87
N ILE A 95 -11.71 -14.53 1.90
CA ILE A 95 -10.56 -14.14 2.70
C ILE A 95 -10.98 -13.25 3.87
N LYS A 96 -10.36 -13.49 5.03
CA LYS A 96 -10.57 -12.65 6.22
C LYS A 96 -9.21 -12.11 6.63
N VAL A 97 -9.15 -10.81 6.90
CA VAL A 97 -7.88 -10.14 7.23
C VAL A 97 -8.07 -9.14 8.37
N GLY A 98 -7.07 -9.02 9.22
CA GLY A 98 -7.13 -8.15 10.40
C GLY A 98 -6.86 -6.67 10.12
N THR A 99 -6.54 -6.29 8.87
CA THR A 99 -6.47 -4.90 8.44
C THR A 99 -7.83 -4.45 7.92
N SER A 100 -8.14 -3.16 8.04
CA SER A 100 -9.43 -2.60 7.63
C SER A 100 -9.26 -1.58 6.52
N SER A 101 -10.14 -1.62 5.52
CA SER A 101 -10.10 -0.71 4.37
C SER A 101 -10.61 0.69 4.75
N HIS A 102 -9.92 1.71 4.22
CA HIS A 102 -10.32 3.13 4.31
C HIS A 102 -10.44 3.77 2.92
N GLY A 103 -10.61 2.96 1.88
CA GLY A 103 -10.65 3.39 0.49
C GLY A 103 -9.34 3.18 -0.28
N GLN A 104 -8.30 2.55 0.31
CA GLN A 104 -7.02 2.31 -0.32
C GLN A 104 -6.95 1.03 -1.17
N GLY A 105 -8.09 0.39 -1.45
CA GLY A 105 -8.18 -0.69 -2.41
C GLY A 105 -7.74 -2.07 -1.89
N HIS A 106 -7.99 -2.38 -0.62
CA HIS A 106 -7.68 -3.70 -0.05
C HIS A 106 -8.37 -4.83 -0.81
N ASP A 107 -9.65 -4.68 -1.14
CA ASP A 107 -10.41 -5.68 -1.90
C ASP A 107 -9.69 -6.06 -3.20
N THR A 108 -9.26 -5.07 -3.96
CA THR A 108 -8.53 -5.29 -5.21
C THR A 108 -7.18 -5.94 -4.95
N ALA A 109 -6.38 -5.36 -4.05
CA ALA A 109 -5.00 -5.81 -3.81
C ALA A 109 -4.96 -7.25 -3.26
N PHE A 110 -5.83 -7.58 -2.33
CA PHE A 110 -5.86 -8.92 -1.74
C PHE A 110 -6.49 -9.96 -2.67
N SER A 111 -7.50 -9.59 -3.46
CA SER A 111 -8.04 -10.46 -4.51
C SER A 111 -7.00 -10.78 -5.60
N MET A 112 -6.13 -9.82 -5.94
CA MET A 112 -5.00 -10.09 -6.85
C MET A 112 -4.07 -11.16 -6.30
N LEU A 113 -3.75 -11.14 -5.00
CA LEU A 113 -2.90 -12.16 -4.38
C LEU A 113 -3.55 -13.55 -4.41
N VAL A 114 -4.86 -13.63 -4.15
CA VAL A 114 -5.61 -14.90 -4.24
C VAL A 114 -5.65 -15.42 -5.68
N ASN A 115 -5.93 -14.53 -6.64
CA ASN A 115 -5.94 -14.88 -8.06
C ASN A 115 -4.57 -15.41 -8.52
N ASP A 116 -3.48 -14.76 -8.12
CA ASP A 116 -2.11 -15.17 -8.47
C ASP A 116 -1.76 -16.57 -7.94
N VAL A 117 -2.19 -16.91 -6.73
CA VAL A 117 -1.89 -18.19 -6.07
C VAL A 117 -2.85 -19.30 -6.48
N LEU A 118 -4.16 -19.03 -6.53
CA LEU A 118 -5.21 -20.03 -6.68
C LEU A 118 -5.87 -20.04 -8.05
N GLY A 119 -5.65 -18.99 -8.88
CA GLY A 119 -6.31 -18.85 -10.17
C GLY A 119 -7.79 -18.48 -10.10
N ILE A 120 -8.31 -18.16 -8.92
CA ILE A 120 -9.72 -17.76 -8.73
C ILE A 120 -9.91 -16.35 -9.27
N PRO A 121 -10.90 -16.08 -10.14
CA PRO A 121 -11.18 -14.72 -10.62
C PRO A 121 -11.41 -13.74 -9.49
N MET A 122 -10.91 -12.52 -9.65
CA MET A 122 -10.96 -11.50 -8.59
C MET A 122 -12.37 -11.13 -8.15
N ASP A 123 -13.32 -11.18 -9.05
CA ASP A 123 -14.76 -10.96 -8.80
C ASP A 123 -15.45 -12.13 -8.06
N GLN A 124 -14.75 -13.25 -7.89
CA GLN A 124 -15.16 -14.39 -7.08
C GLN A 124 -14.42 -14.49 -5.75
N VAL A 125 -13.68 -13.45 -5.36
CA VAL A 125 -13.02 -13.36 -4.06
C VAL A 125 -13.82 -12.42 -3.16
N ASN A 126 -14.39 -12.97 -2.09
CA ASN A 126 -15.07 -12.20 -1.05
C ASN A 126 -14.06 -11.79 0.03
N HIS A 127 -13.89 -10.49 0.23
CA HIS A 127 -13.01 -9.94 1.25
C HIS A 127 -13.81 -9.50 2.47
N VAL A 128 -13.42 -9.97 3.65
CA VAL A 128 -14.02 -9.64 4.94
C VAL A 128 -12.98 -9.02 5.84
N ASP A 129 -13.26 -7.80 6.26
CA ASP A 129 -12.47 -7.07 7.25
C ASP A 129 -13.38 -6.32 8.25
N ALA A 130 -12.80 -5.66 9.24
CA ALA A 130 -13.50 -4.78 10.19
C ALA A 130 -14.70 -5.40 10.95
N ASP A 131 -14.84 -6.71 10.94
CA ASP A 131 -15.89 -7.45 11.63
C ASP A 131 -15.30 -8.35 12.73
N THR A 132 -15.46 -7.95 13.98
CA THR A 132 -14.91 -8.66 15.14
C THR A 132 -15.61 -9.97 15.46
N GLU A 133 -16.76 -10.28 14.84
CA GLU A 133 -17.43 -11.57 14.98
C GLU A 133 -16.81 -12.63 14.05
N THR A 134 -16.34 -12.20 12.88
CA THR A 134 -15.86 -13.13 11.83
C THR A 134 -14.34 -13.09 11.67
N VAL A 135 -13.68 -11.97 11.96
CA VAL A 135 -12.22 -11.84 11.92
C VAL A 135 -11.65 -12.12 13.31
N ALA A 136 -10.97 -13.25 13.46
CA ALA A 136 -10.55 -13.79 14.74
C ALA A 136 -9.61 -12.84 15.54
N ARG A 137 -8.79 -12.07 14.85
CA ARG A 137 -7.87 -11.06 15.42
C ARG A 137 -7.36 -10.14 14.34
N GLY A 138 -6.87 -8.97 14.74
CA GLY A 138 -6.26 -8.00 13.82
C GLY A 138 -5.52 -6.93 14.57
N SER A 139 -4.55 -6.31 13.90
CA SER A 139 -3.80 -5.17 14.44
C SER A 139 -4.19 -3.86 13.76
N GLY A 140 -5.08 -3.90 12.77
CA GLY A 140 -5.62 -2.74 12.07
C GLY A 140 -4.71 -2.19 10.96
N THR A 141 -5.14 -1.06 10.40
CA THR A 141 -4.47 -0.38 9.28
C THR A 141 -3.78 0.88 9.76
N MET A 142 -2.45 0.88 9.76
CA MET A 142 -1.60 2.01 10.12
C MET A 142 -0.16 1.76 9.66
N GLY A 143 0.68 2.79 9.57
CA GLY A 143 2.12 2.65 9.29
C GLY A 143 2.42 1.86 8.02
N SER A 144 1.62 2.02 6.99
CA SER A 144 1.79 1.37 5.67
C SER A 144 1.95 -0.16 5.72
N ARG A 145 1.28 -0.82 6.67
CA ARG A 145 1.45 -2.25 6.93
C ARG A 145 0.45 -3.17 6.21
N SER A 146 -0.65 -2.63 5.68
CA SER A 146 -1.76 -3.46 5.21
C SER A 146 -1.36 -4.45 4.12
N LEU A 147 -0.67 -4.01 3.07
CA LEU A 147 -0.23 -4.92 2.02
C LEU A 147 0.94 -5.78 2.49
N GLN A 148 1.92 -5.21 3.18
CA GLN A 148 3.09 -5.97 3.64
C GLN A 148 2.73 -7.03 4.68
N ALA A 149 2.01 -6.69 5.74
CA ALA A 149 1.65 -7.64 6.78
C ALA A 149 0.34 -8.40 6.47
N GLY A 150 -0.75 -7.68 6.15
CA GLY A 150 -2.04 -8.28 5.83
C GLY A 150 -2.01 -9.05 4.52
N GLY A 151 -1.45 -8.47 3.46
CA GLY A 151 -1.30 -9.15 2.18
C GLY A 151 -0.41 -10.38 2.26
N SER A 152 0.69 -10.34 3.02
CA SER A 152 1.53 -11.52 3.26
C SER A 152 0.75 -12.62 3.99
N ALA A 153 -0.08 -12.27 4.97
CA ALA A 153 -0.91 -13.24 5.68
C ALA A 153 -1.96 -13.91 4.76
N VAL A 154 -2.60 -13.13 3.88
CA VAL A 154 -3.52 -13.65 2.85
C VAL A 154 -2.79 -14.54 1.86
N TYR A 155 -1.63 -14.10 1.38
CA TYR A 155 -0.81 -14.88 0.43
C TYR A 155 -0.39 -16.23 1.00
N GLU A 156 0.14 -16.26 2.23
CA GLU A 156 0.53 -17.51 2.88
C GLU A 156 -0.68 -18.40 3.20
N ALA A 157 -1.83 -17.84 3.60
CA ALA A 157 -3.05 -18.61 3.76
C ALA A 157 -3.52 -19.25 2.44
N SER A 158 -3.44 -18.53 1.33
CA SER A 158 -3.78 -19.02 -0.01
C SER A 158 -2.86 -20.17 -0.44
N LYS A 159 -1.56 -20.07 -0.15
CA LYS A 159 -0.61 -21.19 -0.42
C LYS A 159 -0.94 -22.44 0.37
N VAL A 160 -1.34 -22.31 1.64
CA VAL A 160 -1.79 -23.45 2.46
C VAL A 160 -3.03 -24.11 1.83
N VAL A 161 -3.97 -23.32 1.34
CA VAL A 161 -5.16 -23.83 0.63
C VAL A 161 -4.76 -24.56 -0.66
N LEU A 162 -3.86 -24.00 -1.45
CA LEU A 162 -3.35 -24.61 -2.67
C LEU A 162 -2.75 -26.01 -2.39
N GLU A 163 -1.90 -26.11 -1.38
CA GLU A 163 -1.24 -27.36 -1.04
C GLU A 163 -2.25 -28.42 -0.52
N LYS A 164 -3.24 -28.01 0.29
CA LYS A 164 -4.33 -28.90 0.69
C LYS A 164 -5.16 -29.37 -0.51
N GLY A 165 -5.45 -28.48 -1.44
CA GLY A 165 -6.16 -28.82 -2.68
C GLY A 165 -5.40 -29.84 -3.53
N LYS A 166 -4.08 -29.67 -3.68
CA LYS A 166 -3.22 -30.63 -4.39
C LYS A 166 -3.23 -32.02 -3.72
N GLN A 167 -3.10 -32.06 -2.39
CA GLN A 167 -3.15 -33.29 -1.62
C GLN A 167 -4.50 -34.02 -1.77
N LEU A 168 -5.61 -33.28 -1.73
CA LEU A 168 -6.93 -33.84 -1.94
C LEU A 168 -7.09 -34.38 -3.37
N ALA A 169 -6.67 -33.60 -4.37
CA ALA A 169 -6.70 -34.03 -5.76
C ALA A 169 -5.85 -35.28 -6.00
N ALA A 170 -4.64 -35.34 -5.44
CA ALA A 170 -3.79 -36.53 -5.53
C ALA A 170 -4.48 -37.76 -4.95
N THR A 171 -5.16 -37.63 -3.82
CA THR A 171 -5.91 -38.72 -3.18
C THR A 171 -7.09 -39.16 -4.05
N LEU A 172 -7.87 -38.20 -4.57
CA LEU A 172 -9.06 -38.50 -5.38
C LEU A 172 -8.75 -39.09 -6.76
N LEU A 173 -7.61 -38.69 -7.33
CA LEU A 173 -7.16 -39.11 -8.66
C LEU A 173 -6.17 -40.30 -8.60
N GLU A 174 -5.92 -40.87 -7.42
CA GLU A 174 -4.91 -41.90 -7.20
C GLU A 174 -3.54 -41.57 -7.82
N ALA A 175 -3.17 -40.26 -7.77
CA ALA A 175 -1.93 -39.75 -8.31
C ALA A 175 -0.84 -39.68 -7.23
N SER A 176 0.43 -39.87 -7.65
CA SER A 176 1.60 -39.79 -6.76
C SER A 176 2.28 -38.42 -6.84
#